data_7f76ab50981c0e2a83def4bbb68023f5
#
_entry.id   7f76ab50981c0e2a83def4bbb68023f5
#
_cell.length_a   1.000
_cell.length_b   1.000
_cell.length_c   1.000
_cell.angle_alpha   90.00
_cell.angle_beta   90.00
_cell.angle_gamma   90.00
#
_symmetry.space_group_name_H-M   'P 1'
#
loop_
_entity.id
_entity.type
_entity.pdbx_description
1 polymer ?
#
loop_
_entity_poly.entity_id
_entity_poly.type
_entity_poly.pdbx_seq_one_letter_code
_entity_poly.pdbx_strand_id
1 'polypeptide(L)'
;NGWKMLWKYCANGSYTGDSYGFDPLNRGDVQVSTFYSSSLYGKIDSAADSSSAPLTGTTTPENWGVVDIDDGTYYIAEYIGILDRADRTPEQTEAVKAFAEWFGSAETQTEWSDEFDSFPCNEVAVKNVYGDEIPAIYQLKNCALEKVEGTDMTYAEYVAAHSKEWTNIMTNLGFYWADASQAPAEPDWDNVNWAVMTQAAQ
;
A
#
# COMPACT_ATOMS: atom_id res chain seq x y z
N ASN A 1 -11.42 -17.01 7.66
CA ASN A 1 -12.17 -15.81 8.08
C ASN A 1 -11.77 -14.51 7.35
N GLY A 2 -10.56 -14.41 6.80
CA GLY A 2 -10.09 -13.22 6.08
C GLY A 2 -10.98 -12.83 4.89
N TRP A 3 -11.37 -13.80 4.07
CA TRP A 3 -12.25 -13.54 2.92
C TRP A 3 -13.63 -13.01 3.33
N LYS A 4 -14.20 -13.56 4.40
CA LYS A 4 -15.47 -13.06 4.96
C LYS A 4 -15.34 -11.61 5.46
N MET A 5 -14.24 -11.30 6.10
CA MET A 5 -13.98 -9.93 6.59
C MET A 5 -13.77 -8.96 5.42
N LEU A 6 -12.98 -9.35 4.43
CA LEU A 6 -12.76 -8.56 3.21
C LEU A 6 -14.07 -8.33 2.45
N TRP A 7 -14.90 -9.36 2.31
CA TRP A 7 -16.20 -9.24 1.65
C TRP A 7 -17.11 -8.24 2.37
N LYS A 8 -17.19 -8.30 3.70
CA LYS A 8 -17.97 -7.34 4.48
C LYS A 8 -17.44 -5.92 4.37
N TYR A 9 -16.13 -5.77 4.35
CA TYR A 9 -15.48 -4.48 4.13
C TYR A 9 -15.88 -3.89 2.78
N CYS A 10 -15.80 -4.65 1.71
CA CYS A 10 -16.22 -4.24 0.37
C CYS A 10 -17.73 -3.95 0.30
N ALA A 11 -18.58 -4.80 0.90
CA ALA A 11 -20.04 -4.65 0.89
C ALA A 11 -20.51 -3.40 1.63
N ASN A 12 -19.73 -2.85 2.55
CA ASN A 12 -19.99 -1.57 3.20
C ASN A 12 -19.64 -0.35 2.31
N GLY A 13 -19.25 -0.56 1.08
CA GLY A 13 -18.93 0.51 0.14
C GLY A 13 -17.54 1.12 0.31
N SER A 14 -16.69 0.48 1.09
CA SER A 14 -15.39 1.05 1.46
C SER A 14 -14.25 0.68 0.50
N TYR A 15 -14.50 -0.19 -0.47
CA TYR A 15 -13.48 -0.63 -1.41
C TYR A 15 -13.59 0.12 -2.74
N THR A 16 -12.85 1.19 -2.80
CA THR A 16 -12.56 1.87 -4.05
C THR A 16 -11.04 2.02 -4.09
N GLY A 17 -10.35 1.91 -5.11
CA GLY A 17 -8.89 2.03 -5.15
C GLY A 17 -8.36 3.26 -4.41
N ASP A 18 -7.08 3.36 -4.27
CA ASP A 18 -6.35 4.32 -3.43
C ASP A 18 -6.81 5.79 -3.62
N SER A 19 -6.99 6.20 -4.88
CA SER A 19 -7.43 7.56 -5.23
C SER A 19 -8.83 7.91 -4.74
N TYR A 20 -9.66 6.92 -4.53
CA TYR A 20 -11.07 7.11 -4.18
C TYR A 20 -11.30 7.16 -2.66
N GLY A 21 -10.34 6.67 -1.88
CA GLY A 21 -10.45 6.69 -0.43
C GLY A 21 -10.46 8.09 0.17
N PHE A 22 -9.77 9.05 -0.46
CA PHE A 22 -9.75 10.44 -0.02
C PHE A 22 -11.08 11.15 -0.23
N ASP A 23 -11.67 11.02 -1.41
CA ASP A 23 -12.89 11.74 -1.73
C ASP A 23 -14.05 11.36 -0.81
N PRO A 24 -14.34 10.09 -0.54
CA PRO A 24 -15.35 9.71 0.44
C PRO A 24 -15.04 10.18 1.87
N LEU A 25 -13.78 10.11 2.30
CA LEU A 25 -13.34 10.59 3.62
C LEU A 25 -13.52 12.11 3.72
N ASN A 26 -13.07 12.83 2.71
CA ASN A 26 -13.17 14.29 2.66
C ASN A 26 -14.61 14.80 2.61
N ARG A 27 -15.50 14.09 1.93
CA ARG A 27 -16.93 14.39 1.94
C ARG A 27 -17.65 13.99 3.22
N GLY A 28 -17.01 13.18 4.08
CA GLY A 28 -17.63 12.62 5.28
C GLY A 28 -18.55 11.43 5.02
N ASP A 29 -18.49 10.83 3.82
CA ASP A 29 -19.26 9.64 3.46
C ASP A 29 -18.77 8.41 4.24
N VAL A 30 -17.48 8.37 4.55
CA VAL A 30 -16.86 7.35 5.40
C VAL A 30 -16.10 8.00 6.54
N GLN A 31 -16.00 7.30 7.67
CA GLN A 31 -15.29 7.78 8.86
C GLN A 31 -13.90 7.21 9.00
N VAL A 32 -13.61 6.12 8.31
CA VAL A 32 -12.32 5.44 8.32
C VAL A 32 -11.98 5.05 6.89
N SER A 33 -10.74 5.25 6.51
CA SER A 33 -10.22 4.81 5.21
C SER A 33 -8.77 4.35 5.34
N THR A 34 -8.30 3.60 4.36
CA THR A 34 -6.92 3.09 4.31
C THR A 34 -6.19 3.74 3.14
N PHE A 35 -4.97 4.19 3.38
CA PHE A 35 -4.13 4.86 2.39
C PHE A 35 -2.69 4.35 2.47
N TYR A 36 -1.93 4.60 1.42
CA TYR A 36 -0.48 4.62 1.53
C TYR A 36 -0.05 5.87 2.30
N SER A 37 0.99 5.74 3.11
CA SER A 37 1.50 6.87 3.90
C SER A 37 1.90 8.06 3.03
N SER A 38 2.62 7.83 1.93
CA SER A 38 3.00 8.86 0.96
C SER A 38 1.80 9.60 0.40
N SER A 39 0.73 8.89 0.03
CA SER A 39 -0.50 9.52 -0.46
C SER A 39 -1.20 10.34 0.62
N LEU A 40 -1.19 9.88 1.87
CA LEU A 40 -1.80 10.59 2.99
C LEU A 40 -1.06 11.90 3.28
N TYR A 41 0.26 11.85 3.43
CA TYR A 41 1.06 13.03 3.75
C TYR A 41 1.02 14.06 2.64
N GLY A 42 1.17 13.65 1.38
CA GLY A 42 1.05 14.58 0.24
C GLY A 42 -0.31 15.28 0.18
N LYS A 43 -1.39 14.66 0.69
CA LYS A 43 -2.69 15.34 0.80
C LYS A 43 -2.76 16.29 1.99
N ILE A 44 -2.15 15.94 3.11
CA ILE A 44 -2.07 16.82 4.29
C ILE A 44 -1.27 18.08 3.93
N ASP A 45 -0.11 17.93 3.30
CA ASP A 45 0.75 19.04 2.92
C ASP A 45 0.10 19.91 1.84
N SER A 46 -0.52 19.29 0.83
CA SER A 46 -1.26 20.04 -0.19
C SER A 46 -2.44 20.83 0.39
N ALA A 47 -3.05 20.37 1.46
CA ALA A 47 -4.12 21.10 2.13
C ALA A 47 -3.57 22.24 3.03
N ALA A 48 -2.38 22.07 3.57
CA ALA A 48 -1.68 23.11 4.33
C ALA A 48 -1.15 24.24 3.43
N ASP A 49 -0.84 23.93 2.17
CA ASP A 49 -0.44 24.92 1.17
C ASP A 49 -1.68 25.63 0.60
N SER A 50 -1.85 26.89 0.99
CA SER A 50 -2.97 27.74 0.54
C SER A 50 -2.99 27.99 -0.98
N SER A 51 -1.96 27.59 -1.72
CA SER A 51 -1.90 27.65 -3.19
C SER A 51 -2.64 26.48 -3.84
N SER A 52 -2.87 25.40 -3.13
CA SER A 52 -3.60 24.23 -3.60
C SER A 52 -5.12 24.48 -3.58
N ALA A 53 -5.85 23.88 -4.52
CA ALA A 53 -7.31 23.95 -4.49
C ALA A 53 -7.82 23.37 -3.17
N PRO A 54 -8.69 24.10 -2.45
CA PRO A 54 -9.18 23.63 -1.16
C PRO A 54 -9.87 22.28 -1.34
N LEU A 55 -9.60 21.36 -0.43
CA LEU A 55 -10.35 20.12 -0.34
C LEU A 55 -11.82 20.49 -0.09
N THR A 56 -12.69 20.17 -1.04
CA THR A 56 -14.11 20.50 -0.98
C THR A 56 -14.85 19.40 -0.22
N GLY A 57 -14.94 19.53 1.07
CA GLY A 57 -15.65 18.54 1.90
C GLY A 57 -16.02 19.06 3.26
N THR A 58 -16.67 18.23 4.04
CA THR A 58 -17.07 18.53 5.42
C THR A 58 -15.96 18.24 6.43
N THR A 59 -14.93 17.53 6.00
CA THR A 59 -13.75 17.22 6.81
C THR A 59 -12.51 17.82 6.18
N THR A 60 -11.55 18.21 7.00
CA THR A 60 -10.26 18.74 6.56
C THR A 60 -9.14 17.85 7.12
N PRO A 61 -7.95 17.85 6.52
CA PRO A 61 -6.81 17.10 7.04
C PRO A 61 -6.48 17.39 8.51
N GLU A 62 -6.76 18.58 8.99
CA GLU A 62 -6.58 18.96 10.40
C GLU A 62 -7.48 18.14 11.35
N ASN A 63 -8.57 17.59 10.84
CA ASN A 63 -9.51 16.76 11.60
C ASN A 63 -9.24 15.27 11.43
N TRP A 64 -8.27 14.89 10.63
CA TRP A 64 -7.92 13.49 10.42
C TRP A 64 -6.98 13.02 11.52
N GLY A 65 -7.21 11.82 12.00
CA GLY A 65 -6.30 11.10 12.89
C GLY A 65 -5.75 9.88 12.19
N VAL A 66 -4.49 9.58 12.43
CA VAL A 66 -3.87 8.32 12.00
C VAL A 66 -4.06 7.29 13.11
N VAL A 67 -4.58 6.12 12.76
CA VAL A 67 -4.72 5.00 13.69
C VAL A 67 -3.52 4.08 13.51
N ASP A 68 -2.75 3.93 14.56
CA ASP A 68 -1.72 2.89 14.63
C ASP A 68 -2.38 1.53 14.92
N ILE A 69 -1.98 0.51 14.18
CA ILE A 69 -2.56 -0.83 14.29
C ILE A 69 -1.57 -1.70 15.08
N ASP A 70 -1.97 -2.16 16.26
CA ASP A 70 -1.14 -2.96 17.16
C ASP A 70 -0.55 -4.22 16.49
N ASP A 71 -1.28 -4.83 15.57
CA ASP A 71 -0.83 -6.00 14.80
C ASP A 71 0.25 -5.67 13.76
N GLY A 72 0.52 -4.39 13.54
CA GLY A 72 1.49 -3.88 12.61
C GLY A 72 0.88 -3.40 11.29
N THR A 73 1.65 -2.62 10.58
CA THR A 73 1.27 -2.04 9.31
C THR A 73 2.06 -2.70 8.19
N TYR A 74 1.38 -3.00 7.10
CA TYR A 74 2.02 -3.53 5.91
C TYR A 74 2.78 -2.42 5.18
N TYR A 75 4.00 -2.70 4.73
CA TYR A 75 4.74 -1.77 3.87
C TYR A 75 5.10 -2.43 2.54
N ILE A 76 5.22 -1.59 1.52
CA ILE A 76 5.72 -1.97 0.20
C ILE A 76 7.12 -1.38 0.08
N ALA A 77 8.11 -2.24 -0.13
CA ALA A 77 9.45 -1.80 -0.49
C ALA A 77 9.51 -1.59 -2.00
N GLU A 78 9.95 -0.40 -2.39
CA GLU A 78 10.25 -0.11 -3.78
C GLU A 78 11.73 -0.37 -4.05
N TYR A 79 12.02 -0.92 -5.23
CA TYR A 79 13.37 -1.35 -5.58
C TYR A 79 13.84 -0.69 -6.85
N ILE A 80 15.10 -0.29 -6.87
CA ILE A 80 15.81 0.02 -8.10
C ILE A 80 16.56 -1.23 -8.59
N GLY A 81 16.33 -1.62 -9.84
CA GLY A 81 16.98 -2.78 -10.44
C GLY A 81 17.82 -2.39 -11.64
N ILE A 82 18.99 -2.99 -11.76
CA ILE A 82 19.81 -2.88 -12.97
C ILE A 82 19.46 -4.04 -13.90
N LEU A 83 18.81 -3.71 -15.02
CA LEU A 83 18.45 -4.73 -16.01
C LEU A 83 19.73 -5.30 -16.65
N ASP A 84 19.84 -6.61 -16.74
CA ASP A 84 20.92 -7.26 -17.48
C ASP A 84 20.72 -7.10 -19.00
N ARG A 85 21.78 -6.65 -19.68
CA ARG A 85 21.78 -6.42 -21.12
C ARG A 85 23.08 -6.91 -21.72
N ALA A 86 22.97 -7.83 -22.68
CA ALA A 86 24.11 -8.41 -23.34
C ALA A 86 24.93 -7.42 -24.20
N ASP A 87 24.32 -6.31 -24.63
CA ASP A 87 24.92 -5.27 -25.46
C ASP A 87 25.45 -4.07 -24.64
N ARG A 88 25.48 -4.17 -23.32
CA ARG A 88 25.97 -3.08 -22.46
C ARG A 88 27.49 -3.02 -22.46
N THR A 89 28.01 -1.81 -22.69
CA THR A 89 29.45 -1.59 -22.56
C THR A 89 29.89 -1.51 -21.09
N PRO A 90 31.21 -1.72 -20.81
CA PRO A 90 31.72 -1.53 -19.44
C PRO A 90 31.42 -0.14 -18.87
N GLU A 91 31.52 0.91 -19.67
CA GLU A 91 31.23 2.30 -19.24
C GLU A 91 29.77 2.49 -18.89
N GLN A 92 28.87 1.90 -19.68
CA GLN A 92 27.43 1.92 -19.36
C GLN A 92 27.14 1.11 -18.09
N THR A 93 27.86 0.03 -17.85
CA THR A 93 27.71 -0.75 -16.61
C THR A 93 28.12 0.05 -15.39
N GLU A 94 29.24 0.76 -15.46
CA GLU A 94 29.68 1.62 -14.37
C GLU A 94 28.72 2.81 -14.15
N ALA A 95 28.20 3.40 -15.22
CA ALA A 95 27.23 4.48 -15.11
C ALA A 95 25.94 4.09 -14.41
N VAL A 96 25.37 2.89 -14.71
CA VAL A 96 24.13 2.45 -14.04
C VAL A 96 24.38 2.04 -12.59
N LYS A 97 25.57 1.52 -12.26
CA LYS A 97 25.95 1.27 -10.87
C LYS A 97 26.08 2.58 -10.08
N ALA A 98 26.81 3.55 -10.65
CA ALA A 98 26.96 4.86 -10.04
C ALA A 98 25.62 5.55 -9.81
N PHE A 99 24.65 5.40 -10.74
CA PHE A 99 23.30 5.88 -10.55
C PHE A 99 22.60 5.18 -9.38
N ALA A 100 22.68 3.87 -9.29
CA ALA A 100 22.05 3.12 -8.20
C ALA A 100 22.67 3.49 -6.82
N GLU A 101 24.00 3.66 -6.77
CA GLU A 101 24.70 4.12 -5.57
C GLU A 101 24.31 5.55 -5.18
N TRP A 102 24.22 6.45 -6.15
CA TRP A 102 23.75 7.82 -5.94
C TRP A 102 22.30 7.84 -5.41
N PHE A 103 21.41 7.06 -6.02
CA PHE A 103 20.00 7.00 -5.59
C PHE A 103 19.84 6.44 -4.17
N GLY A 104 20.70 5.50 -3.77
CA GLY A 104 20.74 4.94 -2.41
C GLY A 104 21.51 5.78 -1.40
N SER A 105 22.11 6.91 -1.80
CA SER A 105 22.86 7.77 -0.90
C SER A 105 21.97 8.47 0.12
N ALA A 106 22.53 8.83 1.27
CA ALA A 106 21.77 9.52 2.32
C ALA A 106 21.25 10.88 1.84
N GLU A 107 22.03 11.61 1.07
CA GLU A 107 21.67 12.91 0.51
C GLU A 107 20.43 12.79 -0.40
N THR A 108 20.53 11.94 -1.41
CA THR A 108 19.44 11.74 -2.37
C THR A 108 18.19 11.16 -1.72
N GLN A 109 18.33 10.22 -0.80
CA GLN A 109 17.19 9.65 -0.08
C GLN A 109 16.51 10.65 0.87
N THR A 110 17.27 11.59 1.43
CA THR A 110 16.71 12.70 2.22
C THR A 110 15.89 13.64 1.33
N GLU A 111 16.44 14.09 0.22
CA GLU A 111 15.74 14.97 -0.74
C GLU A 111 14.51 14.29 -1.36
N TRP A 112 14.63 12.99 -1.69
CA TRP A 112 13.53 12.21 -2.23
C TRP A 112 12.38 12.06 -1.22
N SER A 113 12.71 11.88 0.06
CA SER A 113 11.71 11.80 1.13
C SER A 113 10.95 13.11 1.30
N ASP A 114 11.66 14.24 1.27
CA ASP A 114 11.05 15.56 1.39
C ASP A 114 10.15 15.90 0.20
N GLU A 115 10.54 15.51 -1.01
CA GLU A 115 9.81 15.85 -2.24
C GLU A 115 8.58 14.94 -2.46
N PHE A 116 8.67 13.67 -2.08
CA PHE A 116 7.66 12.66 -2.43
C PHE A 116 6.98 12.00 -1.22
N ASP A 117 7.15 12.53 -0.02
CA ASP A 117 6.56 12.00 1.22
C ASP A 117 6.81 10.49 1.41
N SER A 118 7.93 10.00 0.91
CA SER A 118 8.27 8.57 0.96
C SER A 118 9.24 8.28 2.09
N PHE A 119 9.07 7.12 2.75
CA PHE A 119 9.99 6.71 3.80
C PHE A 119 11.34 6.29 3.21
N PRO A 120 12.47 6.91 3.61
CA PRO A 120 13.77 6.60 3.04
C PRO A 120 14.28 5.23 3.51
N CYS A 121 14.96 4.51 2.60
CA CYS A 121 15.59 3.22 2.90
C CYS A 121 17.01 3.35 3.49
N ASN A 122 17.59 4.55 3.49
CA ASN A 122 18.90 4.82 4.05
C ASN A 122 18.77 5.29 5.50
N GLU A 123 19.42 4.60 6.44
CA GLU A 123 19.33 4.89 7.89
C GLU A 123 19.73 6.33 8.25
N VAL A 124 20.72 6.87 7.54
CA VAL A 124 21.16 8.27 7.75
C VAL A 124 20.10 9.24 7.25
N ALA A 125 19.49 8.93 6.10
CA ALA A 125 18.38 9.74 5.58
C ALA A 125 17.16 9.69 6.51
N VAL A 126 16.80 8.53 7.05
CA VAL A 126 15.74 8.42 8.07
C VAL A 126 16.02 9.37 9.24
N LYS A 127 17.25 9.41 9.71
CA LYS A 127 17.65 10.28 10.82
C LYS A 127 17.64 11.76 10.42
N ASN A 128 18.01 12.09 9.19
CA ASN A 128 17.98 13.46 8.69
C ASN A 128 16.55 13.99 8.59
N VAL A 129 15.61 13.17 8.13
CA VAL A 129 14.21 13.57 7.92
C VAL A 129 13.44 13.59 9.25
N TYR A 130 13.57 12.53 10.06
CA TYR A 130 12.71 12.34 11.25
C TYR A 130 13.42 12.57 12.59
N GLY A 131 14.73 12.78 12.59
CA GLY A 131 15.50 12.90 13.84
C GLY A 131 15.56 11.59 14.61
N ASP A 132 15.34 11.68 15.91
CA ASP A 132 15.31 10.53 16.80
C ASP A 132 13.87 9.99 17.03
N GLU A 133 12.85 10.68 16.54
CA GLU A 133 11.43 10.33 16.69
C GLU A 133 10.81 10.00 15.33
N ILE A 134 10.87 8.74 14.97
CA ILE A 134 10.16 8.26 13.76
C ILE A 134 8.66 8.29 14.03
N PRO A 135 7.85 8.95 13.17
CA PRO A 135 6.40 8.94 13.31
C PRO A 135 5.83 7.52 13.42
N ALA A 136 4.80 7.34 14.25
CA ALA A 136 4.21 6.02 14.53
C ALA A 136 3.82 5.27 13.25
N ILE A 137 3.32 5.99 12.24
CA ILE A 137 2.96 5.43 10.93
C ILE A 137 4.14 4.78 10.19
N TYR A 138 5.38 5.18 10.50
CA TYR A 138 6.60 4.60 9.92
C TYR A 138 7.32 3.64 10.88
N GLN A 139 6.77 3.40 12.05
CA GLN A 139 7.25 2.36 12.97
C GLN A 139 6.74 0.99 12.48
N LEU A 140 7.20 0.61 11.30
CA LEU A 140 6.67 -0.51 10.56
C LEU A 140 7.23 -1.84 11.08
N LYS A 141 6.36 -2.80 11.26
CA LYS A 141 6.78 -4.20 11.35
C LYS A 141 7.09 -4.71 9.94
N ASN A 142 8.23 -5.38 9.79
CA ASN A 142 8.65 -5.91 8.49
C ASN A 142 7.91 -7.20 8.15
N CYS A 143 6.59 -7.10 7.95
CA CYS A 143 5.74 -8.25 7.65
C CYS A 143 6.13 -8.95 6.34
N ALA A 144 6.77 -8.23 5.39
CA ALA A 144 7.14 -8.83 4.11
C ALA A 144 8.27 -9.86 4.22
N LEU A 145 9.14 -9.74 5.23
CA LEU A 145 10.26 -10.66 5.49
C LEU A 145 9.94 -11.71 6.54
N GLU A 146 8.81 -11.58 7.25
CA GLU A 146 8.38 -12.61 8.19
C GLU A 146 7.90 -13.86 7.42
N LYS A 147 8.17 -15.02 8.00
CA LYS A 147 7.70 -16.27 7.43
C LYS A 147 6.22 -16.49 7.73
N VAL A 148 5.49 -16.94 6.73
CA VAL A 148 4.11 -17.35 6.91
C VAL A 148 4.08 -18.63 7.75
N GLU A 149 3.27 -18.64 8.82
CA GLU A 149 3.17 -19.74 9.73
C GLU A 149 2.88 -21.07 8.99
N GLY A 150 3.65 -22.09 9.32
CA GLY A 150 3.55 -23.41 8.70
C GLY A 150 4.22 -23.53 7.33
N THR A 151 4.94 -22.50 6.87
CA THR A 151 5.69 -22.52 5.60
C THR A 151 7.14 -22.04 5.80
N ASP A 152 7.99 -22.28 4.80
CA ASP A 152 9.33 -21.69 4.74
C ASP A 152 9.36 -20.37 3.92
N MET A 153 8.22 -19.94 3.38
CA MET A 153 8.09 -18.76 2.55
C MET A 153 7.98 -17.50 3.41
N THR A 154 8.65 -16.45 2.98
CA THR A 154 8.35 -15.09 3.44
C THR A 154 6.94 -14.69 3.01
N TYR A 155 6.36 -13.68 3.64
CA TYR A 155 5.03 -13.22 3.27
C TYR A 155 4.96 -12.75 1.80
N ALA A 156 6.00 -12.07 1.33
CA ALA A 156 6.10 -11.64 -0.08
C ALA A 156 6.14 -12.82 -1.06
N GLU A 157 6.92 -13.86 -0.75
CA GLU A 157 6.98 -15.08 -1.57
C GLU A 157 5.65 -15.82 -1.58
N TYR A 158 4.99 -15.90 -0.42
CA TYR A 158 3.68 -16.53 -0.30
C TYR A 158 2.62 -15.79 -1.12
N VAL A 159 2.56 -14.46 -1.03
CA VAL A 159 1.64 -13.64 -1.82
C VAL A 159 1.89 -13.84 -3.31
N ALA A 160 3.15 -13.79 -3.75
CA ALA A 160 3.50 -14.01 -5.16
C ALA A 160 3.09 -15.39 -5.65
N ALA A 161 3.31 -16.44 -4.85
CA ALA A 161 2.96 -17.82 -5.19
C ALA A 161 1.45 -18.05 -5.31
N HIS A 162 0.65 -17.33 -4.52
CA HIS A 162 -0.81 -17.51 -4.44
C HIS A 162 -1.63 -16.41 -5.13
N SER A 163 -0.99 -15.43 -5.77
CA SER A 163 -1.67 -14.27 -6.37
C SER A 163 -2.75 -14.65 -7.38
N LYS A 164 -2.49 -15.65 -8.23
CA LYS A 164 -3.46 -16.14 -9.21
C LYS A 164 -4.66 -16.82 -8.55
N GLU A 165 -4.41 -17.62 -7.52
CA GLU A 165 -5.44 -18.28 -6.74
C GLU A 165 -6.35 -17.26 -6.05
N TRP A 166 -5.78 -16.24 -5.44
CA TRP A 166 -6.54 -15.17 -4.81
C TRP A 166 -7.37 -14.35 -5.79
N THR A 167 -6.82 -14.05 -6.97
CA THR A 167 -7.58 -13.40 -8.04
C THR A 167 -8.79 -14.25 -8.46
N ASN A 168 -8.61 -15.56 -8.59
CA ASN A 168 -9.72 -16.47 -8.90
C ASN A 168 -10.78 -16.46 -7.80
N ILE A 169 -10.37 -16.52 -6.54
CA ILE A 169 -11.29 -16.46 -5.40
C ILE A 169 -12.10 -15.16 -5.42
N MET A 170 -11.44 -14.02 -5.59
CA MET A 170 -12.11 -12.73 -5.66
C MET A 170 -13.12 -12.67 -6.81
N THR A 171 -12.74 -13.17 -7.98
CA THR A 171 -13.62 -13.22 -9.15
C THR A 171 -14.83 -14.11 -8.89
N ASN A 172 -14.61 -15.33 -8.40
CA ASN A 172 -15.66 -16.32 -8.18
C ASN A 172 -16.61 -15.91 -7.03
N LEU A 173 -16.14 -15.17 -6.05
CA LEU A 173 -16.95 -14.59 -4.97
C LEU A 173 -17.63 -13.27 -5.39
N GLY A 174 -17.33 -12.75 -6.58
CA GLY A 174 -17.97 -11.54 -7.08
C GLY A 174 -17.53 -10.26 -6.38
N PHE A 175 -16.24 -10.12 -6.02
CA PHE A 175 -15.72 -8.93 -5.32
C PHE A 175 -15.66 -7.65 -6.17
N TYR A 176 -15.81 -7.76 -7.48
CA TYR A 176 -15.64 -6.63 -8.41
C TYR A 176 -16.99 -5.95 -8.68
N TRP A 177 -17.48 -5.13 -7.78
CA TRP A 177 -18.64 -4.27 -7.99
C TRP A 177 -18.27 -2.78 -7.85
N ALA A 178 -19.03 -1.93 -8.53
CA ALA A 178 -18.73 -0.51 -8.61
C ALA A 178 -19.12 0.26 -7.34
N ASP A 179 -20.17 -0.19 -6.66
CA ASP A 179 -20.67 0.40 -5.43
C ASP A 179 -21.38 -0.67 -4.56
N ALA A 180 -21.63 -0.32 -3.29
CA ALA A 180 -22.23 -1.24 -2.32
C ALA A 180 -23.61 -1.74 -2.72
N SER A 181 -24.38 -0.98 -3.53
CA SER A 181 -25.72 -1.40 -3.98
C SER A 181 -25.66 -2.54 -5.01
N GLN A 182 -24.51 -2.74 -5.62
CA GLN A 182 -24.24 -3.80 -6.59
C GLN A 182 -23.59 -5.04 -5.95
N ALA A 183 -23.33 -5.00 -4.66
CA ALA A 183 -22.76 -6.14 -3.95
C ALA A 183 -23.67 -7.36 -4.14
N PRO A 184 -23.11 -8.54 -4.49
CA PRO A 184 -23.88 -9.76 -4.55
C PRO A 184 -24.38 -10.16 -3.15
N ALA A 185 -25.27 -11.13 -3.06
CA ALA A 185 -25.65 -11.68 -1.77
C ALA A 185 -24.42 -12.24 -1.04
N GLU A 186 -24.37 -12.04 0.28
CA GLU A 186 -23.28 -12.57 1.10
C GLU A 186 -23.16 -14.09 0.91
N PRO A 187 -21.97 -14.62 0.59
CA PRO A 187 -21.76 -16.06 0.46
C PRO A 187 -22.11 -16.81 1.75
N ASP A 188 -22.62 -18.01 1.60
CA ASP A 188 -22.71 -18.94 2.73
C ASP A 188 -21.30 -19.47 3.07
N TRP A 189 -20.60 -18.75 3.93
CA TRP A 189 -19.20 -18.98 4.26
C TRP A 189 -18.89 -20.35 4.82
N ASP A 190 -19.88 -21.01 5.44
CA ASP A 190 -19.72 -22.34 6.01
C ASP A 190 -19.77 -23.43 4.94
N ASN A 191 -20.39 -23.13 3.78
CA ASN A 191 -20.57 -24.04 2.66
C ASN A 191 -19.82 -23.65 1.39
N VAL A 192 -18.90 -22.67 1.45
CA VAL A 192 -18.07 -22.29 0.29
C VAL A 192 -17.18 -23.47 -0.14
N ASN A 193 -17.31 -23.86 -1.40
CA ASN A 193 -16.43 -24.87 -1.97
C ASN A 193 -15.10 -24.22 -2.43
N TRP A 194 -14.16 -24.14 -1.53
CA TRP A 194 -12.88 -23.48 -1.78
C TRP A 194 -12.09 -24.09 -2.93
N ALA A 195 -12.20 -25.41 -3.15
CA ALA A 195 -11.54 -26.07 -4.27
C ALA A 195 -12.06 -25.58 -5.65
N VAL A 196 -13.31 -25.11 -5.71
CA VAL A 196 -13.86 -24.48 -6.92
C VAL A 196 -13.48 -23.00 -6.99
N MET A 197 -13.49 -22.31 -5.85
CA MET A 197 -13.18 -20.87 -5.81
C MET A 197 -11.75 -20.54 -6.27
N THR A 198 -10.80 -21.46 -6.08
CA THR A 198 -9.40 -21.27 -6.52
C THR A 198 -9.19 -21.50 -8.03
N GLN A 199 -10.16 -22.04 -8.74
CA GLN A 199 -10.07 -22.29 -10.18
C GLN A 199 -10.41 -21.02 -10.96
N ALA A 200 -9.85 -20.91 -12.18
CA ALA A 200 -10.22 -19.83 -13.08
C ALA A 200 -11.73 -19.85 -13.35
N ALA A 201 -12.35 -18.67 -13.34
CA ALA A 201 -13.76 -18.52 -13.71
C ALA A 201 -13.98 -19.03 -15.14
N GLN A 202 -15.02 -19.81 -15.35
CA GLN A 202 -15.40 -20.34 -16.66
C GLN A 202 -16.15 -19.29 -17.47
#